data_7c5b48241cb808a55747576bf0f922f4
#
_entry.id   7c5b48241cb808a55747576bf0f922f4
#
_cell.length_a   1.000
_cell.length_b   1.000
_cell.length_c   1.000
_cell.angle_alpha   90.00
_cell.angle_beta   90.00
_cell.angle_gamma   90.00
#
_symmetry.space_group_name_H-M   'P 1'
#
loop_
_entity.id
_entity.type
_entity.pdbx_description
1 polymer ?
#
loop_
_entity_poly.entity_id
_entity_poly.type
_entity_poly.pdbx_seq_one_letter_code
_entity_poly.pdbx_strand_id
1 'polypeptide(L)'
;MTRIRVVPAVMAAAAAFGAGYAALSVLRQDAFATGRFDLGNMVQAVWSTAHGHALQMTNLHGAQISRLAAHVDPILVLFAPLWWIWPSPDLLLVTQALVVATGAWPVFFLARKHLASARAGLGFALAYLIYPATGWLTLNEFHPVALATPLLLFAFWYLDNERLLAFALPAVAASLCKEEIGLVVAGFGVWYALGRRRWLAGGTIAALGVAWSVIAIAVVIPHYHAGGESDFYGRYSEVGGSAAGIVKTTFTHPARIAHAAFTQRDLRYVVDLVAPLAGLCLLAPLVLVAALPELALNALSATPTQTSIHYHYTAGLIAPLVVAAILGARRLARWAFPVAALVVLTTLVANYRLGPFPGWRHVPGGSHFQATAGHVTRHDRISARALSLIPKNAVVSASNTLGAHLSARRRILSFPFVQDAEWIAADETQPGYADRYAPVPMAIALAELRRDPDWRLVFEQDGILVFRRAPA
;
A
#
# COMPACT_ATOMS: atom_id res chain seq x y z
N MET A 1 -26.18 35.33 5.22
CA MET A 1 -24.93 34.54 5.30
C MET A 1 -25.26 33.11 4.86
N THR A 2 -24.87 32.75 3.66
CA THR A 2 -25.08 31.43 3.06
C THR A 2 -24.42 30.35 3.95
N ARG A 3 -25.23 29.46 4.55
CA ARG A 3 -24.73 28.24 5.18
C ARG A 3 -23.99 27.48 4.09
N ILE A 4 -22.67 27.57 4.04
CA ILE A 4 -21.83 26.74 3.19
C ILE A 4 -22.26 25.30 3.50
N ARG A 5 -22.76 24.59 2.51
CA ARG A 5 -23.11 23.16 2.61
C ARG A 5 -21.81 22.37 2.69
N VAL A 6 -21.18 22.35 3.87
CA VAL A 6 -19.84 21.83 4.09
C VAL A 6 -19.75 20.32 3.88
N VAL A 7 -20.80 19.60 4.30
CA VAL A 7 -20.83 18.12 4.11
C VAL A 7 -20.83 17.75 2.63
N PRO A 8 -21.70 18.35 1.77
CA PRO A 8 -21.62 18.14 0.32
C PRO A 8 -20.24 18.48 -0.27
N ALA A 9 -19.56 19.51 0.23
CA ALA A 9 -18.22 19.86 -0.24
C ALA A 9 -17.19 18.75 0.08
N VAL A 10 -17.25 18.16 1.30
CA VAL A 10 -16.40 17.01 1.65
C VAL A 10 -16.69 15.81 0.75
N MET A 11 -17.98 15.52 0.50
CA MET A 11 -18.37 14.43 -0.39
C MET A 11 -17.89 14.64 -1.82
N ALA A 12 -18.04 15.85 -2.36
CA ALA A 12 -17.58 16.21 -3.70
C ALA A 12 -16.06 16.10 -3.81
N ALA A 13 -15.30 16.58 -2.80
CA ALA A 13 -13.86 16.47 -2.78
C ALA A 13 -13.39 15.00 -2.71
N ALA A 14 -14.00 14.18 -1.84
CA ALA A 14 -13.70 12.77 -1.75
C ALA A 14 -14.05 12.01 -3.06
N ALA A 15 -15.19 12.31 -3.67
CA ALA A 15 -15.59 11.74 -4.96
C ALA A 15 -14.62 12.14 -6.08
N ALA A 16 -14.22 13.41 -6.15
CA ALA A 16 -13.25 13.89 -7.13
C ALA A 16 -11.87 13.24 -6.96
N PHE A 17 -11.40 13.11 -5.71
CA PHE A 17 -10.16 12.37 -5.39
C PHE A 17 -10.28 10.90 -5.82
N GLY A 18 -11.32 10.20 -5.35
CA GLY A 18 -11.52 8.79 -5.65
C GLY A 18 -11.61 8.50 -7.15
N ALA A 19 -12.43 9.27 -7.87
CA ALA A 19 -12.58 9.13 -9.33
C ALA A 19 -11.29 9.49 -10.08
N GLY A 20 -10.61 10.57 -9.69
CA GLY A 20 -9.36 11.00 -10.33
C GLY A 20 -8.23 9.99 -10.15
N TYR A 21 -8.03 9.49 -8.92
CA TYR A 21 -7.00 8.47 -8.66
C TYR A 21 -7.38 7.10 -9.22
N ALA A 22 -8.65 6.72 -9.24
CA ALA A 22 -9.12 5.51 -9.92
C ALA A 22 -8.79 5.55 -11.41
N ALA A 23 -9.16 6.64 -12.09
CA ALA A 23 -8.84 6.82 -13.50
C ALA A 23 -7.34 6.81 -13.78
N LEU A 24 -6.54 7.47 -12.91
CA LEU A 24 -5.08 7.48 -13.05
C LEU A 24 -4.47 6.10 -12.80
N SER A 25 -4.97 5.32 -11.84
CA SER A 25 -4.50 3.97 -11.56
C SER A 25 -4.80 3.00 -12.70
N VAL A 26 -6.00 3.08 -13.28
CA VAL A 26 -6.38 2.30 -14.48
C VAL A 26 -5.49 2.70 -15.68
N LEU A 27 -5.31 4.00 -15.90
CA LEU A 27 -4.41 4.48 -16.96
C LEU A 27 -2.97 3.96 -16.80
N ARG A 28 -2.47 3.88 -15.56
CA ARG A 28 -1.15 3.30 -15.27
C ARG A 28 -1.11 1.80 -15.55
N GLN A 29 -2.20 1.08 -15.26
CA GLN A 29 -2.33 -0.32 -15.63
C GLN A 29 -2.29 -0.45 -17.17
N ASP A 30 -3.09 0.31 -17.89
CA ASP A 30 -3.12 0.29 -19.36
C ASP A 30 -1.78 0.68 -20.00
N ALA A 31 -0.99 1.52 -19.31
CA ALA A 31 0.37 1.94 -19.70
C ALA A 31 1.47 1.00 -19.17
N PHE A 32 1.15 -0.24 -18.79
CA PHE A 32 2.10 -1.24 -18.29
C PHE A 32 3.03 -0.74 -17.16
N ALA A 33 2.56 0.23 -16.37
CA ALA A 33 3.30 0.81 -15.25
C ALA A 33 2.97 0.12 -13.90
N THR A 34 2.49 -1.11 -13.94
CA THR A 34 2.23 -1.98 -12.78
C THR A 34 3.03 -3.27 -12.90
N GLY A 35 3.21 -3.99 -11.81
CA GLY A 35 4.06 -5.15 -11.77
C GLY A 35 3.35 -6.44 -11.32
N ARG A 36 3.84 -7.57 -11.81
CA ARG A 36 3.42 -8.89 -11.34
C ARG A 36 3.73 -9.07 -9.86
N PHE A 37 4.85 -8.52 -9.39
CA PHE A 37 5.30 -8.66 -8.00
C PHE A 37 4.34 -8.03 -6.99
N ASP A 38 3.70 -6.92 -7.35
CA ASP A 38 2.75 -6.21 -6.50
C ASP A 38 1.31 -6.48 -6.94
N LEU A 39 0.77 -5.73 -7.92
CA LEU A 39 -0.61 -5.89 -8.39
C LEU A 39 -0.92 -7.32 -8.83
N GLY A 40 -0.01 -7.95 -9.59
CA GLY A 40 -0.23 -9.27 -10.15
C GLY A 40 -0.44 -10.35 -9.08
N ASN A 41 0.32 -10.33 -7.99
CA ASN A 41 0.14 -11.25 -6.87
C ASN A 41 -1.24 -11.10 -6.21
N MET A 42 -1.74 -9.87 -6.07
CA MET A 42 -3.08 -9.61 -5.51
C MET A 42 -4.18 -10.06 -6.46
N VAL A 43 -4.01 -9.77 -7.75
CA VAL A 43 -4.93 -10.24 -8.80
C VAL A 43 -5.01 -11.76 -8.81
N GLN A 44 -3.87 -12.46 -8.76
CA GLN A 44 -3.85 -13.92 -8.74
C GLN A 44 -4.51 -14.48 -7.48
N ALA A 45 -4.23 -13.91 -6.30
CA ALA A 45 -4.84 -14.36 -5.05
C ALA A 45 -6.37 -14.20 -5.05
N VAL A 46 -6.87 -13.06 -5.57
CA VAL A 46 -8.32 -12.80 -5.70
C VAL A 46 -8.94 -13.73 -6.76
N TRP A 47 -8.32 -13.84 -7.93
CA TRP A 47 -8.76 -14.73 -9.00
C TRP A 47 -8.85 -16.18 -8.52
N SER A 48 -7.81 -16.67 -7.87
CA SER A 48 -7.76 -18.04 -7.34
C SER A 48 -8.86 -18.28 -6.31
N THR A 49 -9.09 -17.30 -5.40
CA THR A 49 -10.18 -17.38 -4.41
C THR A 49 -11.54 -17.46 -5.08
N ALA A 50 -11.78 -16.64 -6.12
CA ALA A 50 -13.01 -16.66 -6.90
C ALA A 50 -13.24 -18.00 -7.65
N HIS A 51 -12.18 -18.79 -7.85
CA HIS A 51 -12.21 -20.11 -8.51
C HIS A 51 -12.03 -21.29 -7.53
N GLY A 52 -12.26 -21.06 -6.22
CA GLY A 52 -12.26 -22.12 -5.20
C GLY A 52 -10.89 -22.44 -4.59
N HIS A 53 -9.86 -21.68 -4.91
CA HIS A 53 -8.50 -21.86 -4.38
C HIS A 53 -8.10 -20.66 -3.49
N ALA A 54 -8.53 -20.68 -2.22
CA ALA A 54 -8.41 -19.55 -1.30
C ALA A 54 -6.97 -18.99 -1.24
N LEU A 55 -6.81 -17.73 -1.65
CA LEU A 55 -5.58 -16.93 -1.56
C LEU A 55 -4.34 -17.62 -2.18
N GLN A 56 -4.51 -18.50 -3.19
CA GLN A 56 -3.37 -19.09 -3.88
C GLN A 56 -2.73 -18.11 -4.84
N MET A 57 -1.40 -18.12 -4.89
CA MET A 57 -0.59 -17.40 -5.86
C MET A 57 0.68 -18.18 -6.20
N THR A 58 1.34 -17.78 -7.29
CA THR A 58 2.65 -18.29 -7.66
C THR A 58 3.71 -17.34 -7.11
N ASN A 59 4.64 -17.82 -6.27
CA ASN A 59 5.73 -16.97 -5.75
C ASN A 59 6.79 -16.68 -6.85
N LEU A 60 7.83 -15.90 -6.49
CA LEU A 60 8.89 -15.54 -7.43
C LEU A 60 9.71 -16.73 -7.95
N HIS A 61 9.78 -17.81 -7.18
CA HIS A 61 10.50 -19.04 -7.56
C HIS A 61 9.63 -20.04 -8.32
N GLY A 62 8.37 -19.67 -8.62
CA GLY A 62 7.44 -20.51 -9.38
C GLY A 62 6.66 -21.53 -8.55
N ALA A 63 6.79 -21.54 -7.22
CA ALA A 63 5.99 -22.41 -6.38
C ALA A 63 4.58 -21.85 -6.16
N GLN A 64 3.58 -22.73 -6.19
CA GLN A 64 2.21 -22.40 -5.78
C GLN A 64 2.15 -22.34 -4.25
N ILE A 65 1.85 -21.17 -3.70
CA ILE A 65 1.77 -20.94 -2.25
C ILE A 65 0.47 -20.24 -1.88
N SER A 66 0.12 -20.28 -0.59
CA SER A 66 -0.87 -19.35 -0.07
C SER A 66 -0.27 -17.95 0.05
N ARG A 67 -1.03 -16.92 -0.25
CA ARG A 67 -0.65 -15.53 0.02
C ARG A 67 -0.29 -15.32 1.49
N LEU A 68 -0.91 -16.08 2.40
CA LEU A 68 -0.66 -16.01 3.84
C LEU A 68 0.77 -16.48 4.23
N ALA A 69 1.50 -17.13 3.33
CA ALA A 69 2.91 -17.42 3.52
C ALA A 69 3.81 -16.19 3.41
N ALA A 70 3.35 -15.16 2.69
CA ALA A 70 4.10 -13.92 2.48
C ALA A 70 3.62 -12.79 3.40
N HIS A 71 2.30 -12.55 3.44
CA HIS A 71 1.63 -11.55 4.26
C HIS A 71 0.27 -12.04 4.75
N VAL A 72 -0.15 -11.60 5.93
CA VAL A 72 -1.46 -11.94 6.50
C VAL A 72 -2.45 -10.84 6.14
N ASP A 73 -2.99 -10.94 4.92
CA ASP A 73 -3.94 -10.00 4.34
C ASP A 73 -5.26 -10.68 3.87
N PRO A 74 -5.96 -11.41 4.76
CA PRO A 74 -7.16 -12.17 4.40
C PRO A 74 -8.34 -11.29 3.94
N ILE A 75 -8.26 -9.98 4.07
CA ILE A 75 -9.22 -9.02 3.52
C ILE A 75 -9.44 -9.23 2.00
N LEU A 76 -8.45 -9.79 1.29
CA LEU A 76 -8.51 -10.11 -0.13
C LEU A 76 -9.66 -11.08 -0.49
N VAL A 77 -10.08 -11.92 0.45
CA VAL A 77 -11.21 -12.85 0.22
C VAL A 77 -12.50 -12.09 -0.12
N LEU A 78 -12.66 -10.89 0.43
CA LEU A 78 -13.85 -10.07 0.16
C LEU A 78 -13.95 -9.58 -1.29
N PHE A 79 -12.86 -9.63 -2.04
CA PHE A 79 -12.84 -9.27 -3.47
C PHE A 79 -13.30 -10.41 -4.38
N ALA A 80 -13.31 -11.67 -3.91
CA ALA A 80 -13.70 -12.80 -4.73
C ALA A 80 -15.15 -12.69 -5.28
N PRO A 81 -16.19 -12.35 -4.50
CA PRO A 81 -17.52 -12.13 -5.04
C PRO A 81 -17.60 -10.91 -5.97
N LEU A 82 -16.79 -9.87 -5.76
CA LEU A 82 -16.72 -8.72 -6.66
C LEU A 82 -16.04 -9.09 -7.98
N TRP A 83 -15.09 -10.01 -7.95
CA TRP A 83 -14.43 -10.54 -9.15
C TRP A 83 -15.40 -11.24 -10.10
N TRP A 84 -16.42 -11.90 -9.58
CA TRP A 84 -17.45 -12.50 -10.44
C TRP A 84 -18.28 -11.47 -11.22
N ILE A 85 -18.36 -10.24 -10.69
CA ILE A 85 -19.11 -9.13 -11.33
C ILE A 85 -18.18 -8.37 -12.31
N TRP A 86 -16.94 -8.14 -11.90
CA TRP A 86 -15.95 -7.37 -12.66
C TRP A 86 -14.59 -8.07 -12.66
N PRO A 87 -14.36 -9.07 -13.55
CA PRO A 87 -13.12 -9.88 -13.59
C PRO A 87 -11.97 -9.12 -14.26
N SER A 88 -11.48 -8.05 -13.61
CA SER A 88 -10.39 -7.19 -14.09
C SER A 88 -9.50 -6.77 -12.91
N PRO A 89 -8.18 -6.62 -13.12
CA PRO A 89 -7.28 -5.95 -12.17
C PRO A 89 -7.78 -4.55 -11.75
N ASP A 90 -8.48 -3.86 -12.63
CA ASP A 90 -9.04 -2.53 -12.37
C ASP A 90 -10.00 -2.51 -11.19
N LEU A 91 -10.69 -3.63 -10.92
CA LEU A 91 -11.52 -3.78 -9.73
C LEU A 91 -10.75 -3.42 -8.44
N LEU A 92 -9.52 -3.93 -8.32
CA LEU A 92 -8.69 -3.71 -7.15
C LEU A 92 -8.23 -2.25 -7.08
N LEU A 93 -7.75 -1.71 -8.19
CA LEU A 93 -7.25 -0.34 -8.30
C LEU A 93 -8.32 0.70 -8.01
N VAL A 94 -9.49 0.55 -8.62
CA VAL A 94 -10.64 1.46 -8.42
C VAL A 94 -11.16 1.36 -6.99
N THR A 95 -11.30 0.15 -6.45
CA THR A 95 -11.76 -0.03 -5.07
C THR A 95 -10.79 0.62 -4.08
N GLN A 96 -9.47 0.46 -4.24
CA GLN A 96 -8.49 1.13 -3.40
C GLN A 96 -8.67 2.65 -3.40
N ALA A 97 -8.77 3.27 -4.58
CA ALA A 97 -8.91 4.72 -4.70
C ALA A 97 -10.20 5.24 -4.03
N LEU A 98 -11.32 4.54 -4.25
CA LEU A 98 -12.60 4.91 -3.65
C LEU A 98 -12.61 4.70 -2.13
N VAL A 99 -12.05 3.60 -1.63
CA VAL A 99 -12.00 3.31 -0.20
C VAL A 99 -11.08 4.29 0.52
N VAL A 100 -9.89 4.61 -0.02
CA VAL A 100 -8.98 5.61 0.58
C VAL A 100 -9.65 6.97 0.66
N ALA A 101 -10.40 7.38 -0.37
CA ALA A 101 -11.13 8.64 -0.37
C ALA A 101 -12.14 8.77 0.78
N THR A 102 -12.73 7.64 1.24
CA THR A 102 -13.70 7.65 2.36
C THR A 102 -13.10 8.12 3.67
N GLY A 103 -11.77 8.06 3.84
CA GLY A 103 -11.08 8.55 5.04
C GLY A 103 -11.29 10.05 5.30
N ALA A 104 -11.62 10.83 4.27
CA ALA A 104 -11.98 12.24 4.43
C ALA A 104 -13.19 12.46 5.36
N TRP A 105 -14.08 11.48 5.43
CA TRP A 105 -15.29 11.53 6.25
C TRP A 105 -15.01 11.54 7.76
N PRO A 106 -14.35 10.50 8.33
CA PRO A 106 -14.00 10.51 9.75
C PRO A 106 -13.06 11.67 10.11
N VAL A 107 -12.14 12.08 9.21
CA VAL A 107 -11.27 13.26 9.42
C VAL A 107 -12.11 14.53 9.57
N PHE A 108 -13.10 14.75 8.71
CA PHE A 108 -14.02 15.88 8.81
C PHE A 108 -14.74 15.90 10.16
N PHE A 109 -15.32 14.79 10.58
CA PHE A 109 -16.09 14.75 11.82
C PHE A 109 -15.23 14.89 13.06
N LEU A 110 -14.04 14.28 13.08
CA LEU A 110 -13.06 14.46 14.17
C LEU A 110 -12.63 15.92 14.31
N ALA A 111 -12.21 16.54 13.20
CA ALA A 111 -11.77 17.93 13.23
C ALA A 111 -12.92 18.88 13.59
N ARG A 112 -14.12 18.68 13.02
CA ARG A 112 -15.32 19.45 13.39
C ARG A 112 -15.63 19.36 14.89
N LYS A 113 -15.53 18.16 15.48
CA LYS A 113 -15.78 17.91 16.90
C LYS A 113 -14.75 18.63 17.78
N HIS A 114 -13.47 18.42 17.51
CA HIS A 114 -12.39 18.89 18.38
C HIS A 114 -12.08 20.39 18.22
N LEU A 115 -12.39 20.97 17.06
CA LEU A 115 -12.16 22.38 16.77
C LEU A 115 -13.46 23.21 16.80
N ALA A 116 -14.61 22.60 17.07
CA ALA A 116 -15.93 23.22 17.09
C ALA A 116 -16.23 24.05 15.81
N SER A 117 -15.67 23.66 14.66
CA SER A 117 -15.75 24.40 13.39
C SER A 117 -15.92 23.46 12.20
N ALA A 118 -17.04 23.60 11.48
CA ALA A 118 -17.27 22.85 10.25
C ALA A 118 -16.29 23.26 9.12
N ARG A 119 -15.84 24.54 9.10
CA ARG A 119 -14.86 25.00 8.12
C ARG A 119 -13.48 24.39 8.40
N ALA A 120 -13.09 24.30 9.68
CA ALA A 120 -11.87 23.60 10.06
C ALA A 120 -11.96 22.10 9.73
N GLY A 121 -13.13 21.46 9.95
CA GLY A 121 -13.38 20.09 9.52
C GLY A 121 -13.16 19.89 8.03
N LEU A 122 -13.69 20.78 7.18
CA LEU A 122 -13.43 20.74 5.73
C LEU A 122 -11.94 20.90 5.42
N GLY A 123 -11.25 21.83 6.06
CA GLY A 123 -9.82 22.05 5.85
C GLY A 123 -8.99 20.79 6.13
N PHE A 124 -9.22 20.11 7.27
CA PHE A 124 -8.53 18.87 7.58
C PHE A 124 -8.90 17.71 6.64
N ALA A 125 -10.16 17.61 6.21
CA ALA A 125 -10.58 16.62 5.21
C ALA A 125 -9.90 16.85 3.86
N LEU A 126 -9.81 18.10 3.41
CA LEU A 126 -9.06 18.46 2.19
C LEU A 126 -7.56 18.17 2.37
N ALA A 127 -6.97 18.54 3.51
CA ALA A 127 -5.58 18.23 3.81
C ALA A 127 -5.29 16.73 3.74
N TYR A 128 -6.16 15.87 4.28
CA TYR A 128 -6.03 14.41 4.15
C TYR A 128 -6.03 13.95 2.70
N LEU A 129 -6.94 14.46 1.87
CA LEU A 129 -7.02 14.07 0.46
C LEU A 129 -5.79 14.53 -0.35
N ILE A 130 -5.29 15.75 -0.10
CA ILE A 130 -4.11 16.27 -0.80
C ILE A 130 -2.79 15.93 -0.09
N TYR A 131 -2.81 15.17 1.01
CA TYR A 131 -1.61 14.74 1.70
C TYR A 131 -0.75 13.87 0.77
N PRO A 132 0.55 14.21 0.56
CA PRO A 132 1.38 13.48 -0.40
C PRO A 132 1.38 11.96 -0.17
N ALA A 133 1.51 11.53 1.08
CA ALA A 133 1.49 10.11 1.42
C ALA A 133 0.14 9.43 1.08
N THR A 134 -1.01 10.11 1.27
CA THR A 134 -2.32 9.58 0.86
C THR A 134 -2.41 9.41 -0.66
N GLY A 135 -1.92 10.39 -1.42
CA GLY A 135 -1.89 10.30 -2.89
C GLY A 135 -1.03 9.15 -3.39
N TRP A 136 0.20 9.01 -2.86
CA TRP A 136 1.08 7.92 -3.23
C TRP A 136 0.57 6.55 -2.80
N LEU A 137 0.03 6.44 -1.58
CA LEU A 137 -0.62 5.22 -1.10
C LEU A 137 -1.73 4.76 -2.05
N THR A 138 -2.50 5.71 -2.59
CA THR A 138 -3.61 5.41 -3.50
C THR A 138 -3.10 4.97 -4.87
N LEU A 139 -1.98 5.52 -5.34
CA LEU A 139 -1.45 5.32 -6.69
C LEU A 139 -0.41 4.19 -6.79
N ASN A 140 0.16 3.76 -5.65
CA ASN A 140 1.18 2.72 -5.61
C ASN A 140 0.57 1.33 -5.80
N GLU A 141 0.09 1.04 -7.01
CA GLU A 141 -0.58 -0.19 -7.38
C GLU A 141 -1.73 -0.55 -6.40
N PHE A 142 -2.09 -1.81 -6.29
CA PHE A 142 -3.02 -2.24 -5.25
C PHE A 142 -2.26 -2.96 -4.14
N HIS A 143 -2.47 -2.48 -2.91
CA HIS A 143 -1.97 -3.13 -1.70
C HIS A 143 -3.09 -3.20 -0.67
N PRO A 144 -3.43 -4.38 -0.12
CA PRO A 144 -4.50 -4.51 0.89
C PRO A 144 -4.32 -3.55 2.06
N VAL A 145 -3.08 -3.29 2.48
CA VAL A 145 -2.77 -2.37 3.58
C VAL A 145 -3.23 -0.93 3.32
N ALA A 146 -3.39 -0.51 2.07
CA ALA A 146 -3.91 0.83 1.76
C ALA A 146 -5.35 1.02 2.27
N LEU A 147 -6.13 -0.07 2.30
CA LEU A 147 -7.49 -0.07 2.84
C LEU A 147 -7.51 0.14 4.36
N ALA A 148 -6.43 -0.21 5.05
CA ALA A 148 -6.33 -0.01 6.50
C ALA A 148 -6.37 1.47 6.89
N THR A 149 -5.81 2.38 6.10
CA THR A 149 -5.77 3.81 6.42
C THR A 149 -7.15 4.41 6.71
N PRO A 150 -8.15 4.36 5.80
CA PRO A 150 -9.48 4.87 6.11
C PRO A 150 -10.20 4.06 7.21
N LEU A 151 -10.00 2.73 7.26
CA LEU A 151 -10.57 1.89 8.30
C LEU A 151 -10.07 2.29 9.69
N LEU A 152 -8.76 2.58 9.84
CA LEU A 152 -8.18 3.10 11.10
C LEU A 152 -8.73 4.48 11.46
N LEU A 153 -8.98 5.36 10.47
CA LEU A 153 -9.61 6.66 10.69
C LEU A 153 -11.05 6.51 11.19
N PHE A 154 -11.84 5.61 10.60
CA PHE A 154 -13.19 5.27 11.08
C PHE A 154 -13.13 4.64 12.48
N ALA A 155 -12.21 3.70 12.71
CA ALA A 155 -12.02 3.09 14.01
C ALA A 155 -11.73 4.15 15.08
N PHE A 156 -10.77 5.04 14.83
CA PHE A 156 -10.48 6.10 15.80
C PHE A 156 -11.66 7.04 16.01
N TRP A 157 -12.41 7.41 14.96
CA TRP A 157 -13.59 8.24 15.08
C TRP A 157 -14.65 7.61 15.98
N TYR A 158 -14.93 6.32 15.83
CA TYR A 158 -15.86 5.61 16.73
C TYR A 158 -15.32 5.51 18.15
N LEU A 159 -14.04 5.21 18.32
CA LEU A 159 -13.38 5.13 19.61
C LEU A 159 -13.42 6.48 20.36
N ASP A 160 -13.15 7.59 19.66
CA ASP A 160 -13.23 8.95 20.20
C ASP A 160 -14.66 9.33 20.63
N ASN A 161 -15.68 8.71 20.05
CA ASN A 161 -17.08 8.85 20.44
C ASN A 161 -17.58 7.75 21.42
N GLU A 162 -16.69 6.96 21.99
CA GLU A 162 -16.97 5.88 22.93
C GLU A 162 -17.94 4.80 22.41
N ARG A 163 -18.00 4.63 21.06
CA ARG A 163 -18.83 3.63 20.38
C ARG A 163 -18.03 2.36 20.11
N LEU A 164 -17.78 1.56 21.16
CA LEU A 164 -16.86 0.41 21.08
C LEU A 164 -17.29 -0.67 20.09
N LEU A 165 -18.59 -0.98 19.98
CA LEU A 165 -19.06 -1.96 18.98
C LEU A 165 -18.87 -1.45 17.55
N ALA A 166 -19.13 -0.17 17.31
CA ALA A 166 -18.89 0.43 15.99
C ALA A 166 -17.40 0.58 15.69
N PHE A 167 -16.54 0.75 16.70
CA PHE A 167 -15.09 0.71 16.58
C PHE A 167 -14.59 -0.67 16.16
N ALA A 168 -15.15 -1.75 16.71
CA ALA A 168 -14.65 -3.10 16.49
C ALA A 168 -14.63 -3.50 15.01
N LEU A 169 -15.68 -3.17 14.25
CA LEU A 169 -15.79 -3.55 12.83
C LEU A 169 -14.64 -2.99 11.97
N PRO A 170 -14.41 -1.67 11.89
CA PRO A 170 -13.32 -1.13 11.09
C PRO A 170 -11.93 -1.46 11.68
N ALA A 171 -11.79 -1.64 13.01
CA ALA A 171 -10.54 -2.05 13.61
C ALA A 171 -10.14 -3.48 13.22
N VAL A 172 -11.07 -4.43 13.25
CA VAL A 172 -10.85 -5.79 12.79
C VAL A 172 -10.57 -5.79 11.28
N ALA A 173 -11.39 -5.11 10.47
CA ALA A 173 -11.19 -5.03 9.03
C ALA A 173 -9.81 -4.44 8.68
N ALA A 174 -9.36 -3.40 9.40
CA ALA A 174 -8.01 -2.85 9.23
C ALA A 174 -6.93 -3.89 9.55
N SER A 175 -7.06 -4.61 10.66
CA SER A 175 -6.09 -5.65 11.07
C SER A 175 -6.01 -6.81 10.05
N LEU A 176 -7.10 -7.10 9.33
CA LEU A 176 -7.10 -8.10 8.26
C LEU A 176 -6.43 -7.62 6.96
N CYS A 177 -5.96 -6.37 6.90
CA CYS A 177 -5.26 -5.84 5.73
C CYS A 177 -3.76 -6.15 5.73
N LYS A 178 -3.14 -6.34 6.90
CA LYS A 178 -1.72 -6.71 7.05
C LYS A 178 -1.40 -7.06 8.50
N GLU A 179 -0.43 -7.93 8.71
CA GLU A 179 -0.04 -8.49 10.02
C GLU A 179 0.32 -7.45 11.08
N GLU A 180 0.99 -6.34 10.72
CA GLU A 180 1.44 -5.31 11.67
C GLU A 180 0.35 -4.29 12.04
N ILE A 181 -0.74 -4.18 11.30
CA ILE A 181 -1.80 -3.18 11.54
C ILE A 181 -2.47 -3.37 12.91
N GLY A 182 -2.48 -4.59 13.44
CA GLY A 182 -2.92 -4.84 14.81
C GLY A 182 -2.16 -4.00 15.86
N LEU A 183 -0.87 -3.71 15.62
CA LEU A 183 -0.08 -2.87 16.53
C LEU A 183 -0.53 -1.40 16.50
N VAL A 184 -1.01 -0.90 15.35
CA VAL A 184 -1.61 0.45 15.26
C VAL A 184 -2.91 0.50 16.06
N VAL A 185 -3.75 -0.53 15.94
CA VAL A 185 -4.98 -0.68 16.74
C VAL A 185 -4.65 -0.77 18.23
N ALA A 186 -3.58 -1.49 18.60
CA ALA A 186 -3.09 -1.55 19.97
C ALA A 186 -2.71 -0.16 20.50
N GLY A 187 -2.02 0.65 19.68
CA GLY A 187 -1.69 2.03 20.03
C GLY A 187 -2.93 2.90 20.26
N PHE A 188 -4.02 2.71 19.50
CA PHE A 188 -5.30 3.36 19.79
C PHE A 188 -5.90 2.89 21.11
N GLY A 189 -5.73 1.60 21.47
CA GLY A 189 -6.09 1.07 22.78
C GLY A 189 -5.33 1.77 23.91
N VAL A 190 -4.01 1.96 23.76
CA VAL A 190 -3.19 2.70 24.72
C VAL A 190 -3.69 4.15 24.87
N TRP A 191 -3.95 4.84 23.75
CA TRP A 191 -4.56 6.18 23.80
C TRP A 191 -5.89 6.19 24.55
N TYR A 192 -6.74 5.20 24.31
CA TYR A 192 -8.05 5.12 24.96
C TYR A 192 -7.93 4.85 26.47
N ALA A 193 -7.02 3.96 26.87
CA ALA A 193 -6.73 3.68 28.27
C ALA A 193 -6.24 4.92 29.01
N LEU A 194 -5.19 5.58 28.48
CA LEU A 194 -4.50 6.67 29.15
C LEU A 194 -5.21 8.02 28.93
N GLY A 195 -5.61 8.33 27.71
CA GLY A 195 -6.19 9.63 27.34
C GLY A 195 -7.66 9.78 27.78
N ARG A 196 -8.42 8.69 27.76
CA ARG A 196 -9.84 8.65 28.19
C ARG A 196 -10.04 8.02 29.56
N ARG A 197 -8.96 7.53 30.20
CA ARG A 197 -9.02 6.80 31.49
C ARG A 197 -9.94 5.57 31.46
N ARG A 198 -10.07 4.94 30.29
CA ARG A 198 -10.86 3.72 30.08
C ARG A 198 -9.93 2.50 30.11
N TRP A 199 -9.30 2.26 31.24
CA TRP A 199 -8.19 1.30 31.42
C TRP A 199 -8.50 -0.11 30.93
N LEU A 200 -9.67 -0.65 31.35
CA LEU A 200 -10.06 -2.01 30.96
C LEU A 200 -10.30 -2.12 29.46
N ALA A 201 -11.16 -1.27 28.90
CA ALA A 201 -11.48 -1.32 27.47
C ALA A 201 -10.26 -1.00 26.60
N GLY A 202 -9.48 0.03 26.96
CA GLY A 202 -8.26 0.38 26.24
C GLY A 202 -7.18 -0.71 26.33
N GLY A 203 -7.01 -1.31 27.53
CA GLY A 203 -6.11 -2.45 27.73
C GLY A 203 -6.53 -3.68 26.93
N THR A 204 -7.83 -3.98 26.86
CA THR A 204 -8.37 -5.06 26.01
C THR A 204 -8.10 -4.81 24.53
N ILE A 205 -8.35 -3.59 24.03
CA ILE A 205 -8.05 -3.24 22.64
C ILE A 205 -6.56 -3.40 22.35
N ALA A 206 -5.69 -2.90 23.25
CA ALA A 206 -4.26 -3.02 23.10
C ALA A 206 -3.80 -4.48 23.08
N ALA A 207 -4.29 -5.29 24.01
CA ALA A 207 -3.97 -6.71 24.10
C ALA A 207 -4.43 -7.50 22.85
N LEU A 208 -5.64 -7.25 22.38
CA LEU A 208 -6.17 -7.90 21.17
C LEU A 208 -5.39 -7.48 19.89
N GLY A 209 -5.03 -6.20 19.78
CA GLY A 209 -4.23 -5.74 18.66
C GLY A 209 -2.83 -6.37 18.62
N VAL A 210 -2.14 -6.43 19.76
CA VAL A 210 -0.86 -7.14 19.89
C VAL A 210 -1.02 -8.63 19.60
N ALA A 211 -2.03 -9.27 20.19
CA ALA A 211 -2.30 -10.70 20.01
C ALA A 211 -2.52 -11.04 18.53
N TRP A 212 -3.28 -10.23 17.78
CA TRP A 212 -3.45 -10.39 16.34
C TRP A 212 -2.11 -10.40 15.61
N SER A 213 -1.28 -9.37 15.83
CA SER A 213 0.01 -9.27 15.13
C SER A 213 0.96 -10.42 15.51
N VAL A 214 0.97 -10.82 16.79
CA VAL A 214 1.76 -11.98 17.24
C VAL A 214 1.28 -13.27 16.58
N ILE A 215 -0.04 -13.52 16.57
CA ILE A 215 -0.61 -14.71 15.92
C ILE A 215 -0.31 -14.69 14.41
N ALA A 216 -0.49 -13.55 13.74
CA ALA A 216 -0.22 -13.42 12.32
C ALA A 216 1.25 -13.76 11.99
N ILE A 217 2.20 -13.18 12.73
CA ILE A 217 3.64 -13.30 12.48
C ILE A 217 4.19 -14.65 12.97
N ALA A 218 3.78 -15.12 14.15
CA ALA A 218 4.40 -16.28 14.79
C ALA A 218 3.67 -17.59 14.53
N VAL A 219 2.42 -17.55 14.04
CA VAL A 219 1.61 -18.75 13.80
C VAL A 219 1.18 -18.86 12.33
N VAL A 220 0.52 -17.79 11.79
CA VAL A 220 -0.06 -17.88 10.45
C VAL A 220 1.01 -17.94 9.37
N ILE A 221 1.95 -16.99 9.33
CA ILE A 221 3.02 -16.99 8.32
C ILE A 221 3.83 -18.30 8.35
N PRO A 222 4.36 -18.76 9.49
CA PRO A 222 5.13 -20.01 9.53
C PRO A 222 4.31 -21.25 9.13
N HIS A 223 3.02 -21.29 9.47
CA HIS A 223 2.14 -22.40 9.07
C HIS A 223 2.04 -22.54 7.56
N TYR A 224 1.86 -21.42 6.83
CA TYR A 224 1.77 -21.43 5.37
C TYR A 224 3.13 -21.41 4.66
N HIS A 225 4.20 -21.01 5.34
CA HIS A 225 5.57 -20.99 4.82
C HIS A 225 6.36 -22.27 5.15
N ALA A 226 5.69 -23.39 5.35
CA ALA A 226 6.29 -24.69 5.68
C ALA A 226 7.23 -24.64 6.91
N GLY A 227 6.86 -23.85 7.94
CA GLY A 227 7.63 -23.70 9.17
C GLY A 227 8.81 -22.71 9.08
N GLY A 228 8.98 -22.04 7.94
CA GLY A 228 9.99 -21.01 7.73
C GLY A 228 9.54 -19.62 8.17
N GLU A 229 10.49 -18.69 8.17
CA GLU A 229 10.24 -17.27 8.39
C GLU A 229 9.91 -16.59 7.05
N SER A 230 9.25 -15.41 7.11
CA SER A 230 8.93 -14.62 5.92
C SER A 230 10.21 -14.22 5.16
N ASP A 231 10.19 -14.34 3.83
CA ASP A 231 11.25 -13.90 2.93
C ASP A 231 11.63 -12.41 3.11
N PHE A 232 10.72 -11.63 3.69
CA PHE A 232 10.95 -10.20 3.95
C PHE A 232 11.84 -9.90 5.16
N TYR A 233 12.17 -10.89 6.00
CA TYR A 233 13.05 -10.66 7.15
C TYR A 233 14.50 -10.35 6.78
N GLY A 234 14.94 -10.69 5.56
CA GLY A 234 16.23 -10.27 5.02
C GLY A 234 16.47 -8.75 5.07
N ARG A 235 15.38 -7.94 5.04
CA ARG A 235 15.42 -6.47 5.16
C ARG A 235 15.92 -6.00 6.54
N TYR A 236 15.87 -6.86 7.55
CA TYR A 236 16.21 -6.59 8.94
C TYR A 236 17.48 -7.34 9.40
N SER A 237 18.28 -7.88 8.46
CA SER A 237 19.48 -8.65 8.77
C SER A 237 20.47 -7.89 9.66
N GLU A 238 20.56 -6.58 9.49
CA GLU A 238 21.43 -5.72 10.31
C GLU A 238 20.95 -5.57 11.77
N VAL A 239 19.68 -5.83 12.06
CA VAL A 239 19.08 -5.63 13.39
C VAL A 239 18.51 -6.91 13.99
N GLY A 240 18.91 -8.09 13.47
CA GLY A 240 18.58 -9.40 14.05
C GLY A 240 17.84 -10.35 13.13
N GLY A 241 17.41 -9.91 11.92
CA GLY A 241 16.91 -10.77 10.84
C GLY A 241 15.55 -11.44 11.07
N SER A 242 14.91 -11.24 12.22
CA SER A 242 13.58 -11.76 12.57
C SER A 242 12.90 -10.90 13.62
N ALA A 243 11.60 -11.05 13.83
CA ALA A 243 10.87 -10.32 14.88
C ALA A 243 11.50 -10.55 16.26
N ALA A 244 11.80 -11.79 16.63
CA ALA A 244 12.49 -12.13 17.88
C ALA A 244 13.94 -11.58 17.91
N GLY A 245 14.63 -11.62 16.77
CA GLY A 245 15.98 -11.08 16.61
C GLY A 245 16.01 -9.57 16.83
N ILE A 246 15.06 -8.81 16.27
CA ILE A 246 14.93 -7.36 16.49
C ILE A 246 14.72 -7.05 17.96
N VAL A 247 13.78 -7.75 18.62
CA VAL A 247 13.53 -7.59 20.06
C VAL A 247 14.80 -7.88 20.86
N LYS A 248 15.47 -9.02 20.62
CA LYS A 248 16.74 -9.37 21.28
C LYS A 248 17.79 -8.28 21.07
N THR A 249 18.01 -7.83 19.83
CA THR A 249 19.00 -6.82 19.48
C THR A 249 18.71 -5.49 20.16
N THR A 250 17.43 -5.11 20.34
CA THR A 250 17.02 -3.89 21.04
C THR A 250 17.54 -3.86 22.47
N PHE A 251 17.54 -5.00 23.18
CA PHE A 251 18.01 -5.07 24.57
C PHE A 251 19.51 -5.37 24.69
N THR A 252 20.07 -6.13 23.75
CA THR A 252 21.48 -6.55 23.84
C THR A 252 22.45 -5.59 23.15
N HIS A 253 22.00 -4.90 22.08
CA HIS A 253 22.81 -4.00 21.27
C HIS A 253 22.03 -2.72 20.89
N PRO A 254 21.57 -1.90 21.86
CA PRO A 254 20.72 -0.73 21.58
C PRO A 254 21.39 0.30 20.65
N ALA A 255 22.71 0.43 20.71
CA ALA A 255 23.45 1.31 19.80
C ALA A 255 23.29 0.88 18.32
N ARG A 256 23.21 -0.42 18.03
CA ARG A 256 22.99 -0.95 16.68
C ARG A 256 21.60 -0.58 16.15
N ILE A 257 20.57 -0.70 17.00
CA ILE A 257 19.21 -0.26 16.70
C ILE A 257 19.17 1.25 16.44
N ALA A 258 19.81 2.05 17.30
CA ALA A 258 19.86 3.50 17.12
C ALA A 258 20.56 3.89 15.81
N HIS A 259 21.68 3.24 15.49
CA HIS A 259 22.41 3.50 14.24
C HIS A 259 21.59 3.15 12.99
N ALA A 260 20.81 2.07 13.05
CA ALA A 260 19.92 1.68 11.94
C ALA A 260 18.73 2.62 11.77
N ALA A 261 18.15 3.13 12.88
CA ALA A 261 16.89 3.88 12.89
C ALA A 261 17.03 5.41 12.79
N PHE A 262 18.24 5.97 12.96
CA PHE A 262 18.47 7.43 12.98
C PHE A 262 19.43 7.85 11.86
N THR A 263 19.15 7.44 10.65
CA THR A 263 19.88 7.88 9.46
C THR A 263 19.33 9.21 8.92
N GLN A 264 20.10 9.90 8.07
CA GLN A 264 19.61 11.09 7.39
C GLN A 264 18.37 10.80 6.51
N ARG A 265 18.29 9.60 5.96
CA ARG A 265 17.14 9.11 5.20
C ARG A 265 15.87 9.05 6.07
N ASP A 266 15.98 8.49 7.28
CA ASP A 266 14.86 8.33 8.19
C ASP A 266 14.38 9.67 8.75
N LEU A 267 15.31 10.58 9.03
CA LEU A 267 14.95 11.96 9.41
C LEU A 267 14.17 12.67 8.30
N ARG A 268 14.62 12.54 7.04
CA ARG A 268 13.90 13.11 5.90
C ARG A 268 12.51 12.50 5.76
N TYR A 269 12.38 11.19 5.92
CA TYR A 269 11.10 10.51 5.89
C TYR A 269 10.12 11.03 6.95
N VAL A 270 10.59 11.23 8.19
CA VAL A 270 9.78 11.82 9.26
C VAL A 270 9.38 13.27 8.92
N VAL A 271 10.28 14.07 8.35
CA VAL A 271 9.97 15.43 7.90
C VAL A 271 8.90 15.40 6.80
N ASP A 272 9.03 14.52 5.80
CA ASP A 272 8.07 14.39 4.70
C ASP A 272 6.68 13.96 5.19
N LEU A 273 6.59 13.26 6.33
CA LEU A 273 5.34 12.88 6.98
C LEU A 273 4.77 13.99 7.87
N VAL A 274 5.59 14.72 8.61
CA VAL A 274 5.15 15.64 9.67
C VAL A 274 4.95 17.07 9.15
N ALA A 275 5.83 17.55 8.28
CA ALA A 275 5.80 18.93 7.80
C ALA A 275 4.50 19.28 7.03
N PRO A 276 3.92 18.40 6.20
CA PRO A 276 2.65 18.72 5.54
C PRO A 276 1.49 18.99 6.52
N LEU A 277 1.54 18.39 7.72
CA LEU A 277 0.58 18.60 8.79
C LEU A 277 0.95 19.80 9.70
N ALA A 278 1.83 20.69 9.24
CA ALA A 278 2.34 21.85 9.98
C ALA A 278 2.95 21.48 11.36
N GLY A 279 3.46 20.25 11.53
CA GLY A 279 4.01 19.75 12.80
C GLY A 279 2.98 19.54 13.92
N LEU A 280 1.69 19.80 13.68
CA LEU A 280 0.65 19.76 14.71
C LEU A 280 0.51 18.38 15.37
N CYS A 281 0.82 17.32 14.67
CA CYS A 281 0.79 15.95 15.21
C CYS A 281 1.72 15.78 16.43
N LEU A 282 2.83 16.51 16.48
CA LEU A 282 3.78 16.47 17.61
C LEU A 282 3.17 17.03 18.91
N LEU A 283 2.11 17.82 18.83
CA LEU A 283 1.39 18.34 20.00
C LEU A 283 0.44 17.32 20.65
N ALA A 284 0.27 16.13 20.06
CA ALA A 284 -0.58 15.06 20.61
C ALA A 284 0.19 13.73 20.71
N PRO A 285 1.29 13.66 21.48
CA PRO A 285 2.22 12.52 21.47
C PRO A 285 1.58 11.19 21.87
N LEU A 286 0.54 11.21 22.70
CA LEU A 286 -0.13 9.98 23.13
C LEU A 286 -0.79 9.23 21.96
N VAL A 287 -1.30 9.91 20.93
CA VAL A 287 -1.84 9.26 19.74
C VAL A 287 -0.72 8.75 18.84
N LEU A 288 0.41 9.45 18.81
CA LEU A 288 1.57 9.02 18.01
C LEU A 288 2.16 7.67 18.45
N VAL A 289 1.84 7.21 19.68
CA VAL A 289 2.17 5.84 20.11
C VAL A 289 1.66 4.80 19.11
N ALA A 290 0.50 5.04 18.46
CA ALA A 290 -0.05 4.16 17.44
C ALA A 290 0.79 4.14 16.14
N ALA A 291 1.55 5.19 15.85
CA ALA A 291 2.43 5.24 14.68
C ALA A 291 3.80 4.59 14.93
N LEU A 292 4.22 4.45 16.19
CA LEU A 292 5.58 4.00 16.52
C LEU A 292 5.96 2.62 15.98
N PRO A 293 5.08 1.59 16.04
CA PRO A 293 5.44 0.27 15.52
C PRO A 293 5.78 0.29 14.02
N GLU A 294 4.92 0.89 13.22
CA GLU A 294 5.13 1.00 11.77
C GLU A 294 6.34 1.87 11.44
N LEU A 295 6.51 3.02 12.12
CA LEU A 295 7.67 3.88 11.95
C LEU A 295 8.96 3.16 12.29
N ALA A 296 8.97 2.37 13.38
CA ALA A 296 10.12 1.57 13.77
C ALA A 296 10.44 0.49 12.74
N LEU A 297 9.44 -0.25 12.25
CA LEU A 297 9.64 -1.24 11.19
C LEU A 297 10.23 -0.60 9.92
N ASN A 298 9.74 0.57 9.53
CA ASN A 298 10.26 1.26 8.36
C ASN A 298 11.69 1.75 8.57
N ALA A 299 12.00 2.37 9.70
CA ALA A 299 13.31 2.93 10.00
C ALA A 299 14.40 1.85 10.21
N LEU A 300 14.03 0.69 10.75
CA LEU A 300 14.95 -0.43 10.98
C LEU A 300 15.27 -1.24 9.72
N SER A 301 14.56 -0.98 8.61
CA SER A 301 14.74 -1.70 7.36
C SER A 301 15.96 -1.20 6.56
N ALA A 302 16.76 -2.12 6.08
CA ALA A 302 17.81 -1.83 5.11
C ALA A 302 17.26 -1.44 3.72
N THR A 303 15.95 -1.67 3.46
CA THR A 303 15.33 -1.38 2.17
C THR A 303 14.90 0.09 2.07
N PRO A 304 15.51 0.91 1.17
CA PRO A 304 15.26 2.35 1.12
C PRO A 304 13.81 2.75 0.82
N THR A 305 13.06 1.88 0.16
CA THR A 305 11.65 2.16 -0.18
C THR A 305 10.75 2.20 1.04
N GLN A 306 11.11 1.54 2.15
CA GLN A 306 10.31 1.54 3.37
C GLN A 306 10.32 2.90 4.09
N THR A 307 11.38 3.69 3.97
CA THR A 307 11.46 5.06 4.47
C THR A 307 11.26 6.08 3.35
N SER A 308 10.20 5.87 2.56
CA SER A 308 9.80 6.77 1.50
C SER A 308 8.27 6.89 1.46
N ILE A 309 7.77 8.12 1.33
CA ILE A 309 6.33 8.38 1.23
C ILE A 309 5.73 7.93 -0.11
N HIS A 310 6.57 7.51 -1.06
CA HIS A 310 6.15 7.11 -2.41
C HIS A 310 5.60 5.68 -2.49
N TYR A 311 5.66 4.93 -1.39
CA TYR A 311 5.25 3.53 -1.32
C TYR A 311 4.19 3.29 -0.25
N HIS A 312 3.57 2.12 -0.28
CA HIS A 312 2.47 1.73 0.61
C HIS A 312 2.85 1.59 2.11
N TYR A 313 4.14 1.68 2.45
CA TYR A 313 4.64 1.58 3.83
C TYR A 313 4.22 2.74 4.75
N THR A 314 3.48 3.72 4.23
CA THR A 314 2.89 4.80 5.02
C THR A 314 1.47 4.49 5.52
N ALA A 315 0.88 3.37 5.10
CA ALA A 315 -0.53 3.07 5.34
C ALA A 315 -0.93 3.10 6.82
N GLY A 316 -0.12 2.47 7.69
CA GLY A 316 -0.37 2.47 9.14
C GLY A 316 -0.03 3.79 9.83
N LEU A 317 0.73 4.69 9.17
CA LEU A 317 1.17 5.96 9.73
C LEU A 317 0.19 7.10 9.48
N ILE A 318 -0.47 7.15 8.33
CA ILE A 318 -1.32 8.27 7.92
C ILE A 318 -2.44 8.53 8.93
N ALA A 319 -3.15 7.49 9.36
CA ALA A 319 -4.27 7.63 10.27
C ALA A 319 -3.86 8.22 11.64
N PRO A 320 -2.88 7.66 12.37
CA PRO A 320 -2.45 8.22 13.64
C PRO A 320 -1.84 9.64 13.50
N LEU A 321 -1.11 9.94 12.41
CA LEU A 321 -0.55 11.27 12.18
C LEU A 321 -1.64 12.32 11.95
N VAL A 322 -2.63 12.04 11.10
CA VAL A 322 -3.75 12.95 10.83
C VAL A 322 -4.60 13.17 12.08
N VAL A 323 -4.90 12.10 12.81
CA VAL A 323 -5.63 12.19 14.08
C VAL A 323 -4.85 13.00 15.12
N ALA A 324 -3.55 12.75 15.25
CA ALA A 324 -2.69 13.50 16.17
C ALA A 324 -2.62 14.99 15.78
N ALA A 325 -2.60 15.32 14.48
CA ALA A 325 -2.64 16.71 14.02
C ALA A 325 -3.96 17.40 14.39
N ILE A 326 -5.10 16.72 14.27
CA ILE A 326 -6.41 17.26 14.71
C ILE A 326 -6.41 17.51 16.23
N LEU A 327 -5.96 16.52 17.02
CA LEU A 327 -5.93 16.65 18.49
C LEU A 327 -4.88 17.66 18.96
N GLY A 328 -3.77 17.80 18.25
CA GLY A 328 -2.78 18.87 18.47
C GLY A 328 -3.36 20.25 18.17
N ALA A 329 -4.08 20.39 17.06
CA ALA A 329 -4.76 21.62 16.67
C ALA A 329 -5.83 22.06 17.69
N ARG A 330 -6.42 21.14 18.45
CA ARG A 330 -7.37 21.46 19.55
C ARG A 330 -6.78 22.42 20.56
N ARG A 331 -5.47 22.40 20.81
CA ARG A 331 -4.78 23.35 21.70
C ARG A 331 -4.86 24.79 21.19
N LEU A 332 -5.12 24.95 19.88
CA LEU A 332 -5.24 26.20 19.16
C LEU A 332 -6.70 26.43 18.67
N ALA A 333 -7.70 25.84 19.32
CA ALA A 333 -9.09 25.83 18.83
C ALA A 333 -9.70 27.23 18.65
N ARG A 334 -9.23 28.24 19.40
CA ARG A 334 -9.61 29.65 19.18
C ARG A 334 -9.22 30.17 17.78
N TRP A 335 -8.22 29.52 17.15
CA TRP A 335 -7.71 29.80 15.81
C TRP A 335 -8.07 28.68 14.83
N ALA A 336 -9.16 27.95 15.07
CA ALA A 336 -9.53 26.74 14.32
C ALA A 336 -9.48 26.91 12.80
N PHE A 337 -10.00 28.01 12.26
CA PHE A 337 -9.99 28.28 10.81
C PHE A 337 -8.59 28.64 10.29
N PRO A 338 -7.84 29.59 10.87
CA PRO A 338 -6.45 29.86 10.47
C PRO A 338 -5.55 28.63 10.56
N VAL A 339 -5.67 27.80 11.59
CA VAL A 339 -4.89 26.55 11.74
C VAL A 339 -5.23 25.57 10.63
N ALA A 340 -6.51 25.37 10.34
CA ALA A 340 -6.92 24.50 9.24
C ALA A 340 -6.44 25.04 7.88
N ALA A 341 -6.50 26.34 7.66
CA ALA A 341 -5.97 26.99 6.45
C ALA A 341 -4.45 26.80 6.32
N LEU A 342 -3.70 26.92 7.42
CA LEU A 342 -2.27 26.64 7.46
C LEU A 342 -1.98 25.17 7.08
N VAL A 343 -2.72 24.20 7.64
CA VAL A 343 -2.55 22.78 7.32
C VAL A 343 -2.85 22.51 5.85
N VAL A 344 -3.90 23.10 5.29
CA VAL A 344 -4.19 22.98 3.85
C VAL A 344 -3.05 23.57 3.02
N LEU A 345 -2.52 24.74 3.38
CA LEU A 345 -1.43 25.38 2.65
C LEU A 345 -0.15 24.55 2.71
N THR A 346 0.27 24.11 3.91
CA THR A 346 1.49 23.29 4.06
C THR A 346 1.38 21.96 3.34
N THR A 347 0.19 21.32 3.40
CA THR A 347 -0.07 20.08 2.67
C THR A 347 -0.07 20.32 1.16
N LEU A 348 -0.63 21.41 0.67
CA LEU A 348 -0.63 21.76 -0.75
C LEU A 348 0.79 22.02 -1.28
N VAL A 349 1.60 22.78 -0.52
CA VAL A 349 3.02 23.00 -0.84
C VAL A 349 3.78 21.69 -0.85
N ALA A 350 3.55 20.82 0.13
CA ALA A 350 4.15 19.50 0.15
C ALA A 350 3.68 18.62 -1.03
N ASN A 351 2.39 18.66 -1.39
CA ASN A 351 1.88 17.94 -2.55
C ASN A 351 2.48 18.42 -3.86
N TYR A 352 2.65 19.76 -4.00
CA TYR A 352 3.34 20.35 -5.13
C TYR A 352 4.77 19.84 -5.28
N ARG A 353 5.49 19.66 -4.18
CA ARG A 353 6.91 19.23 -4.18
C ARG A 353 7.09 17.71 -4.22
N LEU A 354 6.21 16.97 -3.60
CA LEU A 354 6.38 15.55 -3.29
C LEU A 354 5.19 14.68 -3.75
N GLY A 355 4.07 15.29 -4.13
CA GLY A 355 2.84 14.55 -4.44
C GLY A 355 2.80 13.97 -5.84
N PRO A 356 1.92 12.98 -6.08
CA PRO A 356 1.81 12.29 -7.36
C PRO A 356 0.90 13.00 -8.38
N PHE A 357 0.41 14.21 -8.10
CA PHE A 357 -0.51 14.89 -9.02
C PHE A 357 0.19 15.22 -10.35
N PRO A 358 -0.28 14.66 -11.49
CA PRO A 358 0.43 14.77 -12.76
C PRO A 358 0.61 16.21 -13.29
N GLY A 359 -0.27 17.13 -12.87
CA GLY A 359 -0.21 18.55 -13.27
C GLY A 359 1.03 19.28 -12.77
N TRP A 360 1.64 18.84 -11.67
CA TRP A 360 2.79 19.51 -11.07
C TRP A 360 4.02 19.55 -11.98
N ARG A 361 4.19 18.55 -12.84
CA ARG A 361 5.30 18.52 -13.80
C ARG A 361 5.34 19.71 -14.75
N HIS A 362 4.21 20.39 -14.95
CA HIS A 362 4.10 21.55 -15.84
C HIS A 362 4.36 22.88 -15.11
N VAL A 363 4.60 22.84 -13.80
CA VAL A 363 4.84 24.02 -12.96
C VAL A 363 6.30 24.01 -12.51
N PRO A 364 7.08 25.11 -12.69
CA PRO A 364 8.47 25.17 -12.30
C PRO A 364 8.71 24.75 -10.84
N GLY A 365 9.58 23.74 -10.62
CA GLY A 365 9.89 23.24 -9.28
C GLY A 365 8.86 22.26 -8.69
N GLY A 366 7.82 21.90 -9.45
CA GLY A 366 6.85 20.87 -9.05
C GLY A 366 7.40 19.45 -9.13
N SER A 367 6.70 18.51 -8.53
CA SER A 367 7.04 17.09 -8.54
C SER A 367 7.01 16.55 -9.97
N HIS A 368 8.09 15.84 -10.35
CA HIS A 368 8.21 15.13 -11.63
C HIS A 368 8.15 13.61 -11.48
N PHE A 369 7.94 13.12 -10.27
CA PHE A 369 7.94 11.70 -9.99
C PHE A 369 6.88 10.97 -10.83
N GLN A 370 7.32 9.95 -11.56
CA GLN A 370 6.50 9.11 -12.46
C GLN A 370 5.69 9.88 -13.52
N ALA A 371 6.20 10.97 -14.02
CA ALA A 371 5.58 11.75 -15.10
C ALA A 371 5.30 10.93 -16.38
N THR A 372 6.02 9.82 -16.57
CA THR A 372 5.96 8.97 -17.78
C THR A 372 4.74 8.06 -17.83
N ALA A 373 4.14 7.71 -16.70
CA ALA A 373 3.02 6.76 -16.62
C ALA A 373 1.62 7.40 -16.81
N GLY A 374 1.54 8.55 -17.45
CA GLY A 374 0.31 9.32 -17.64
C GLY A 374 -0.38 9.17 -19.00
N HIS A 375 0.08 8.25 -19.87
CA HIS A 375 -0.53 8.01 -21.18
C HIS A 375 -0.09 6.66 -21.76
N VAL A 376 -0.98 6.04 -22.52
CA VAL A 376 -0.71 4.79 -23.24
C VAL A 376 0.13 5.07 -24.49
N THR A 377 1.33 4.52 -24.54
CA THR A 377 2.28 4.69 -25.64
C THR A 377 2.02 3.73 -26.80
N ARG A 378 2.83 3.84 -27.88
CA ARG A 378 2.85 2.83 -28.94
C ARG A 378 3.36 1.48 -28.42
N HIS A 379 4.38 1.50 -27.59
CA HIS A 379 4.96 0.31 -26.95
C HIS A 379 3.92 -0.47 -26.14
N ASP A 380 3.11 0.22 -25.33
CA ASP A 380 2.05 -0.39 -24.51
C ASP A 380 0.98 -1.06 -25.39
N ARG A 381 0.60 -0.43 -26.51
CA ARG A 381 -0.34 -1.04 -27.47
C ARG A 381 0.22 -2.29 -28.16
N ILE A 382 1.53 -2.30 -28.42
CA ILE A 382 2.23 -3.49 -28.95
C ILE A 382 2.23 -4.59 -27.90
N SER A 383 2.54 -4.26 -26.64
CA SER A 383 2.49 -5.18 -25.50
C SER A 383 1.10 -5.80 -25.37
N ALA A 384 0.05 -5.00 -25.34
CA ALA A 384 -1.32 -5.50 -25.24
C ALA A 384 -1.69 -6.46 -26.39
N ARG A 385 -1.28 -6.14 -27.62
CA ARG A 385 -1.48 -7.03 -28.79
C ARG A 385 -0.69 -8.32 -28.66
N ALA A 386 0.54 -8.27 -28.19
CA ALA A 386 1.37 -9.47 -27.95
C ALA A 386 0.74 -10.40 -26.92
N LEU A 387 0.26 -9.83 -25.81
CA LEU A 387 -0.39 -10.59 -24.75
C LEU A 387 -1.73 -11.22 -25.16
N SER A 388 -2.43 -10.63 -26.14
CA SER A 388 -3.69 -11.20 -26.66
C SER A 388 -3.51 -12.52 -27.40
N LEU A 389 -2.29 -12.90 -27.77
CA LEU A 389 -1.96 -14.19 -28.38
C LEU A 389 -1.95 -15.34 -27.36
N ILE A 390 -1.83 -15.02 -26.06
CA ILE A 390 -1.62 -16.01 -25.00
C ILE A 390 -2.99 -16.45 -24.45
N PRO A 391 -3.31 -17.76 -24.49
CA PRO A 391 -4.57 -18.26 -23.95
C PRO A 391 -4.72 -17.98 -22.45
N LYS A 392 -5.95 -17.70 -22.01
CA LYS A 392 -6.24 -17.33 -20.61
C LYS A 392 -5.87 -18.41 -19.60
N ASN A 393 -5.93 -19.68 -19.98
CA ASN A 393 -5.67 -20.84 -19.12
C ASN A 393 -4.25 -21.39 -19.24
N ALA A 394 -3.42 -20.88 -20.17
CA ALA A 394 -2.05 -21.35 -20.36
C ALA A 394 -1.16 -21.02 -19.13
N VAL A 395 -0.18 -21.87 -18.86
CA VAL A 395 0.90 -21.54 -17.93
C VAL A 395 1.89 -20.61 -18.62
N VAL A 396 2.17 -19.47 -17.99
CA VAL A 396 2.98 -18.41 -18.60
C VAL A 396 4.15 -18.04 -17.70
N SER A 397 5.32 -17.83 -18.31
CA SER A 397 6.43 -17.10 -17.70
C SER A 397 6.49 -15.69 -18.29
N ALA A 398 6.46 -14.66 -17.47
CA ALA A 398 6.41 -13.27 -17.96
C ALA A 398 7.35 -12.35 -17.20
N SER A 399 7.89 -11.32 -17.92
CA SER A 399 8.54 -10.19 -17.28
C SER A 399 7.56 -9.43 -16.40
N ASN A 400 8.07 -8.67 -15.43
CA ASN A 400 7.25 -8.13 -14.33
C ASN A 400 6.07 -7.26 -14.82
N THR A 401 6.30 -6.35 -15.75
CA THR A 401 5.27 -5.44 -16.26
C THR A 401 4.20 -6.17 -17.08
N LEU A 402 4.63 -7.07 -17.97
CA LEU A 402 3.73 -7.90 -18.77
C LEU A 402 2.94 -8.89 -17.89
N GLY A 403 3.61 -9.43 -16.87
CA GLY A 403 3.03 -10.39 -15.93
C GLY A 403 1.86 -9.85 -15.13
N ALA A 404 1.82 -8.56 -14.83
CA ALA A 404 0.67 -7.94 -14.15
C ALA A 404 -0.64 -8.16 -14.92
N HIS A 405 -0.61 -8.02 -16.25
CA HIS A 405 -1.76 -8.22 -17.14
C HIS A 405 -2.15 -9.70 -17.35
N LEU A 406 -1.23 -10.61 -17.02
CA LEU A 406 -1.41 -12.06 -17.21
C LEU A 406 -1.73 -12.79 -15.89
N SER A 407 -1.88 -12.08 -14.78
CA SER A 407 -1.97 -12.67 -13.43
C SER A 407 -3.34 -13.30 -13.09
N ALA A 408 -4.40 -13.00 -13.83
CA ALA A 408 -5.73 -13.60 -13.67
C ALA A 408 -5.75 -15.05 -14.22
N ARG A 409 -4.92 -15.93 -13.64
CA ARG A 409 -4.76 -17.33 -14.05
C ARG A 409 -4.22 -18.19 -12.92
N ARG A 410 -4.33 -19.51 -13.06
CA ARG A 410 -3.90 -20.44 -12.03
C ARG A 410 -2.39 -20.37 -11.77
N ARG A 411 -1.57 -20.24 -12.83
CA ARG A 411 -0.12 -20.28 -12.73
C ARG A 411 0.53 -19.25 -13.64
N ILE A 412 1.33 -18.38 -13.02
CA ILE A 412 2.17 -17.41 -13.72
C ILE A 412 3.55 -17.38 -13.06
N LEU A 413 4.58 -17.59 -13.86
CA LEU A 413 5.98 -17.57 -13.44
C LEU A 413 6.57 -16.19 -13.68
N SER A 414 7.60 -15.83 -12.91
CA SER A 414 8.43 -14.65 -13.20
C SER A 414 9.54 -15.05 -14.14
N PHE A 415 9.60 -14.46 -15.33
CA PHE A 415 10.74 -14.68 -16.21
C PHE A 415 12.05 -14.23 -15.52
N PRO A 416 13.15 -14.99 -15.58
CA PRO A 416 13.44 -16.11 -16.47
C PRO A 416 13.11 -17.52 -15.94
N PHE A 417 12.34 -17.69 -14.86
CA PHE A 417 11.92 -19.00 -14.43
C PHE A 417 10.88 -19.57 -15.41
N VAL A 418 11.25 -20.56 -16.20
CA VAL A 418 10.42 -21.12 -17.27
C VAL A 418 9.64 -22.36 -16.81
N GLN A 419 10.28 -23.28 -16.07
CA GLN A 419 9.67 -24.50 -15.52
C GLN A 419 8.69 -25.21 -16.49
N ASP A 420 7.41 -25.28 -16.10
CA ASP A 420 6.30 -25.86 -16.84
C ASP A 420 5.54 -24.85 -17.74
N ALA A 421 6.09 -23.67 -17.99
CA ALA A 421 5.46 -22.68 -18.85
C ALA A 421 5.24 -23.23 -20.27
N GLU A 422 4.08 -22.94 -20.82
CA GLU A 422 3.72 -23.18 -22.21
C GLU A 422 3.99 -21.97 -23.11
N TRP A 423 4.01 -20.79 -22.48
CA TRP A 423 4.22 -19.51 -23.12
C TRP A 423 5.20 -18.66 -22.30
N ILE A 424 5.96 -17.83 -22.99
CA ILE A 424 6.84 -16.82 -22.39
C ILE A 424 6.50 -15.47 -23.01
N ALA A 425 6.40 -14.43 -22.17
CA ALA A 425 6.24 -13.04 -22.59
C ALA A 425 7.31 -12.19 -21.92
N ALA A 426 8.14 -11.53 -22.69
CA ALA A 426 9.22 -10.69 -22.17
C ALA A 426 9.26 -9.32 -22.85
N ASP A 427 9.55 -8.28 -22.05
CA ASP A 427 9.87 -6.94 -22.51
C ASP A 427 11.36 -6.69 -22.28
N GLU A 428 12.14 -6.71 -23.37
CA GLU A 428 13.58 -6.53 -23.33
C GLU A 428 13.98 -5.06 -23.14
N THR A 429 13.11 -4.13 -23.52
CA THR A 429 13.41 -2.69 -23.56
C THR A 429 13.03 -1.97 -22.28
N GLN A 430 11.96 -2.42 -21.58
CA GLN A 430 11.46 -1.78 -20.37
C GLN A 430 11.33 -2.78 -19.20
N PRO A 431 12.47 -3.33 -18.70
CA PRO A 431 12.44 -4.26 -17.60
C PRO A 431 11.86 -3.59 -16.35
N GLY A 432 10.89 -4.25 -15.71
CA GLY A 432 10.31 -3.79 -14.46
C GLY A 432 11.25 -3.93 -13.27
N TYR A 433 10.78 -3.48 -12.09
CA TYR A 433 11.58 -3.56 -10.86
C TYR A 433 12.08 -4.97 -10.56
N ALA A 434 11.18 -5.95 -10.55
CA ALA A 434 11.54 -7.33 -10.19
C ALA A 434 12.48 -7.99 -11.22
N ASP A 435 12.39 -7.63 -12.50
CA ASP A 435 13.25 -8.17 -13.57
C ASP A 435 14.73 -7.85 -13.35
N ARG A 436 15.02 -6.71 -12.68
CA ARG A 436 16.41 -6.26 -12.42
C ARG A 436 17.10 -7.09 -11.32
N TYR A 437 16.34 -7.82 -10.53
CA TYR A 437 16.83 -8.70 -9.47
C TYR A 437 16.73 -10.18 -9.85
N ALA A 438 16.42 -10.49 -11.11
CA ALA A 438 16.39 -11.86 -11.61
C ALA A 438 17.79 -12.49 -11.52
N PRO A 439 17.89 -13.80 -11.21
CA PRO A 439 19.17 -14.47 -11.05
C PRO A 439 19.98 -14.57 -12.36
N VAL A 440 19.29 -14.52 -13.50
CA VAL A 440 19.89 -14.46 -14.84
C VAL A 440 19.44 -13.19 -15.54
N PRO A 441 20.35 -12.38 -16.08
CA PRO A 441 19.97 -11.20 -16.86
C PRO A 441 19.04 -11.57 -18.02
N MET A 442 17.98 -10.78 -18.23
CA MET A 442 16.95 -11.03 -19.23
C MET A 442 17.54 -11.24 -20.65
N ALA A 443 18.50 -10.43 -21.05
CA ALA A 443 19.14 -10.55 -22.36
C ALA A 443 19.82 -11.91 -22.57
N ILE A 444 20.46 -12.49 -21.53
CA ILE A 444 21.08 -13.82 -21.59
C ILE A 444 20.01 -14.89 -21.74
N ALA A 445 18.97 -14.84 -20.90
CA ALA A 445 17.88 -15.81 -20.94
C ALA A 445 17.14 -15.78 -22.29
N LEU A 446 16.91 -14.61 -22.87
CA LEU A 446 16.30 -14.47 -24.20
C LEU A 446 17.21 -14.99 -25.32
N ALA A 447 18.54 -14.78 -25.23
CA ALA A 447 19.48 -15.33 -26.19
C ALA A 447 19.54 -16.87 -26.18
N GLU A 448 19.38 -17.47 -25.00
CA GLU A 448 19.26 -18.93 -24.84
C GLU A 448 17.95 -19.45 -25.44
N LEU A 449 16.82 -18.81 -25.13
CA LEU A 449 15.50 -19.19 -25.68
C LEU A 449 15.44 -19.14 -27.21
N ARG A 450 16.11 -18.16 -27.82
CA ARG A 450 16.18 -18.05 -29.30
C ARG A 450 16.93 -19.23 -29.96
N ARG A 451 17.77 -19.94 -29.20
CA ARG A 451 18.56 -21.10 -29.68
C ARG A 451 17.92 -22.45 -29.27
N ASP A 452 16.99 -22.40 -28.33
CA ASP A 452 16.34 -23.60 -27.79
C ASP A 452 15.25 -24.08 -28.77
N PRO A 453 15.38 -25.30 -29.33
CA PRO A 453 14.41 -25.84 -30.28
C PRO A 453 13.02 -26.11 -29.67
N ASP A 454 12.94 -26.22 -28.34
CA ASP A 454 11.68 -26.38 -27.62
C ASP A 454 10.81 -25.11 -27.62
N TRP A 455 11.36 -23.98 -28.05
CA TRP A 455 10.66 -22.70 -28.04
C TRP A 455 10.59 -22.08 -29.44
N ARG A 456 9.37 -21.73 -29.83
CA ARG A 456 9.11 -21.01 -31.10
C ARG A 456 8.77 -19.55 -30.80
N LEU A 457 9.53 -18.62 -31.34
CA LEU A 457 9.20 -17.19 -31.34
C LEU A 457 7.96 -16.97 -32.22
N VAL A 458 6.87 -16.46 -31.63
CA VAL A 458 5.57 -16.24 -32.30
C VAL A 458 5.25 -14.76 -32.46
N PHE A 459 5.92 -13.91 -31.70
CA PHE A 459 5.80 -12.45 -31.82
C PHE A 459 7.10 -11.77 -31.40
N GLU A 460 7.52 -10.78 -32.22
CA GLU A 460 8.64 -9.90 -31.90
C GLU A 460 8.38 -8.54 -32.52
N GLN A 461 8.22 -7.52 -31.68
CA GLN A 461 8.10 -6.13 -32.11
C GLN A 461 8.44 -5.20 -30.97
N ASP A 462 9.25 -4.15 -31.22
CA ASP A 462 9.57 -3.08 -30.26
C ASP A 462 10.14 -3.60 -28.92
N GLY A 463 10.92 -4.70 -28.95
CA GLY A 463 11.48 -5.34 -27.77
C GLY A 463 10.50 -6.21 -26.97
N ILE A 464 9.26 -6.34 -27.43
CA ILE A 464 8.29 -7.31 -26.88
C ILE A 464 8.43 -8.62 -27.62
N LEU A 465 8.70 -9.69 -26.86
CA LEU A 465 8.85 -11.06 -27.36
C LEU A 465 7.81 -11.98 -26.76
N VAL A 466 7.22 -12.81 -27.60
CA VAL A 466 6.37 -13.92 -27.12
C VAL A 466 6.87 -15.23 -27.75
N PHE A 467 7.15 -16.20 -26.88
CA PHE A 467 7.50 -17.54 -27.29
C PHE A 467 6.38 -18.51 -26.89
N ARG A 468 6.20 -19.55 -27.68
CA ARG A 468 5.35 -20.69 -27.41
C ARG A 468 6.18 -21.94 -27.39
N ARG A 469 5.92 -22.85 -26.43
CA ARG A 469 6.57 -24.14 -26.39
C ARG A 469 6.19 -24.96 -27.64
N ALA A 470 7.16 -25.56 -28.28
CA ALA A 470 6.91 -26.46 -29.41
C ALA A 470 6.04 -27.67 -28.95
N PRO A 471 5.13 -28.16 -29.77
CA PRO A 471 4.46 -29.41 -29.49
C PRO A 471 5.48 -30.53 -29.39
N ALA A 472 5.34 -31.39 -28.38
CA ALA A 472 6.20 -32.57 -28.20
C ALA A 472 6.02 -33.56 -29.35
#